data_a80bc539c8234b9536f6f1d188e26f1d
#
_entry.id   a80bc539c8234b9536f6f1d188e26f1d
#
_cell.length_a   1.000
_cell.length_b   1.000
_cell.length_c   1.000
_cell.angle_alpha   90.00
_cell.angle_beta   90.00
_cell.angle_gamma   90.00
#
_symmetry.space_group_name_H-M   'P 1'
#
loop_
_entity.id
_entity.type
_entity.pdbx_description
1 polymer ?
#
loop_
_entity_poly.entity_id
_entity_poly.type
_entity_poly.pdbx_seq_one_letter_code
_entity_poly.pdbx_strand_id
1 'polypeptide(L)'
;VGDGIHRAMVETLGVPEQDHFQIITEHDAEGLIYDPSYLGIRRDDDVVLVQVTLSAGRRPPQKRDFMARAAALLAENPGLEARNLFINLVEVAWENWSFGEGKAQYT
;
A
#
# COMPACT_ATOMS: atom_id res chain seq x y z
N VAL A 1 3.01 6.87 8.15
CA VAL A 1 2.48 5.70 7.40
C VAL A 1 2.81 5.81 5.92
N GLY A 2 2.49 6.94 5.30
CA GLY A 2 2.74 7.12 3.87
C GLY A 2 4.19 6.96 3.47
N ASP A 3 5.12 7.53 4.23
CA ASP A 3 6.55 7.42 3.95
C ASP A 3 7.04 5.98 4.02
N GLY A 4 6.59 5.22 5.00
CA GLY A 4 6.95 3.80 5.14
C GLY A 4 6.45 2.95 3.98
N ILE A 5 5.23 3.18 3.53
CA ILE A 5 4.66 2.49 2.36
C ILE A 5 5.47 2.84 1.10
N HIS A 6 5.77 4.11 0.87
CA HIS A 6 6.54 4.54 -0.29
C HIS A 6 7.95 3.92 -0.28
N ARG A 7 8.60 3.93 0.86
CA ARG A 7 9.93 3.33 1.00
C ARG A 7 9.93 1.83 0.71
N ALA A 8 8.93 1.11 1.22
CA ALA A 8 8.78 -0.31 0.91
C ALA A 8 8.58 -0.56 -0.59
N MET A 9 7.82 0.30 -1.27
CA MET A 9 7.63 0.20 -2.72
C MET A 9 8.94 0.43 -3.48
N VAL A 10 9.72 1.42 -3.07
CA VAL A 10 11.03 1.69 -3.70
C VAL A 10 11.97 0.50 -3.51
N GLU A 11 12.06 -0.01 -2.28
CA GLU A 11 12.99 -1.09 -1.96
C GLU A 11 12.63 -2.44 -2.58
N THR A 12 11.35 -2.76 -2.68
CA THR A 12 10.92 -4.12 -3.06
C THR A 12 10.29 -4.22 -4.44
N LEU A 13 9.66 -3.15 -4.92
CA LEU A 13 8.95 -3.16 -6.20
C LEU A 13 9.65 -2.36 -7.29
N GLY A 14 10.79 -1.74 -6.98
CA GLY A 14 11.56 -0.97 -7.94
C GLY A 14 10.90 0.33 -8.38
N VAL A 15 10.00 0.88 -7.57
CA VAL A 15 9.34 2.15 -7.85
C VAL A 15 10.37 3.28 -7.71
N PRO A 16 10.46 4.22 -8.67
CA PRO A 16 11.34 5.38 -8.53
C PRO A 16 10.96 6.23 -7.31
N GLU A 17 11.95 6.82 -6.64
CA GLU A 17 11.69 7.66 -5.47
C GLU A 17 10.75 8.83 -5.75
N GLN A 18 10.85 9.40 -6.96
CA GLN A 18 10.02 10.55 -7.36
C GLN A 18 8.60 10.15 -7.72
N ASP A 19 8.33 8.87 -7.94
CA ASP A 19 6.99 8.37 -8.20
C ASP A 19 6.24 8.20 -6.88
N HIS A 20 5.77 9.32 -6.35
CA HIS A 20 5.21 9.41 -5.02
C HIS A 20 3.87 10.16 -5.06
N PHE A 21 2.78 9.40 -5.21
CA PHE A 21 1.42 9.92 -5.25
C PHE A 21 0.58 9.17 -4.24
N GLN A 22 0.03 9.88 -3.26
CA GLN A 22 -0.75 9.27 -2.19
C GLN A 22 -1.97 10.11 -1.87
N ILE A 23 -3.07 9.44 -1.60
CA ILE A 23 -4.26 10.05 -1.01
C ILE A 23 -4.40 9.45 0.38
N ILE A 24 -4.37 10.31 1.40
CA ILE A 24 -4.47 9.88 2.79
C ILE A 24 -5.75 10.43 3.36
N THR A 25 -6.58 9.52 3.90
CA THR A 25 -7.84 9.89 4.53
C THR A 25 -7.92 9.29 5.93
N GLU A 26 -8.62 9.99 6.81
CA GLU A 26 -8.90 9.52 8.16
C GLU A 26 -10.38 9.18 8.27
N HIS A 27 -10.70 8.14 9.03
CA HIS A 27 -12.06 7.66 9.16
C HIS A 27 -12.39 7.39 10.62
N ASP A 28 -13.65 7.67 10.99
CA ASP A 28 -14.20 7.24 12.27
C ASP A 28 -14.79 5.81 12.14
N ALA A 29 -15.40 5.34 13.23
CA ALA A 29 -15.98 3.99 13.27
C ALA A 29 -17.14 3.79 12.29
N GLU A 30 -17.79 4.85 11.85
CA GLU A 30 -18.87 4.76 10.86
C GLU A 30 -18.30 4.74 9.43
N GLY A 31 -17.18 5.40 9.20
CA GLY A 31 -16.57 5.51 7.88
C GLY A 31 -15.65 4.35 7.52
N LEU A 32 -15.08 3.65 8.51
CA LEU A 32 -14.23 2.49 8.26
C LEU A 32 -14.74 1.32 9.08
N ILE A 33 -15.20 0.28 8.38
CA ILE A 33 -15.73 -0.94 8.98
C ILE A 33 -14.76 -2.08 8.68
N TYR A 34 -14.36 -2.79 9.71
CA TYR A 34 -13.44 -3.92 9.57
C TYR A 34 -13.92 -5.10 10.42
N ASP A 35 -13.59 -6.30 10.00
CA ASP A 35 -13.83 -7.49 10.83
C ASP A 35 -12.65 -7.66 11.81
N PRO A 36 -12.91 -7.75 13.12
CA PRO A 36 -11.83 -7.76 14.11
C PRO A 36 -11.04 -9.06 14.18
N SER A 37 -11.47 -10.12 13.48
CA SER A 37 -10.86 -11.44 13.65
C SER A 37 -10.74 -12.27 12.36
N TYR A 38 -11.04 -11.70 11.20
CA TYR A 38 -10.99 -12.41 9.94
C TYR A 38 -9.60 -13.03 9.71
N LEU A 39 -9.57 -14.29 9.32
CA LEU A 39 -8.36 -15.12 9.15
C LEU A 39 -7.55 -15.31 10.45
N GLY A 40 -8.21 -15.18 11.61
CA GLY A 40 -7.56 -15.32 12.90
C GLY A 40 -6.66 -14.16 13.28
N ILE A 41 -6.69 -13.06 12.52
CA ILE A 41 -5.90 -11.87 12.79
C ILE A 41 -6.74 -10.94 13.66
N ARG A 42 -6.23 -10.61 14.85
CA ARG A 42 -6.91 -9.69 15.77
C ARG A 42 -6.58 -8.24 15.43
N ARG A 43 -7.58 -7.52 14.96
CA ARG A 43 -7.47 -6.10 14.64
C ARG A 43 -8.15 -5.26 15.71
N ASP A 44 -7.71 -4.02 15.83
CA ASP A 44 -8.36 -3.02 16.68
C ASP A 44 -8.57 -1.72 15.90
N ASP A 45 -8.96 -0.64 16.60
CA ASP A 45 -9.31 0.62 15.95
C ASP A 45 -8.11 1.36 15.35
N ASP A 46 -6.88 0.87 15.55
CA ASP A 46 -5.69 1.40 14.89
C ASP A 46 -5.48 0.81 13.48
N VAL A 47 -6.43 0.03 13.00
CA VAL A 47 -6.34 -0.61 11.68
C VAL A 47 -6.12 0.42 10.57
N VAL A 48 -5.21 0.07 9.66
CA VAL A 48 -4.87 0.88 8.48
C VAL A 48 -5.07 0.03 7.24
N LEU A 49 -5.90 0.52 6.33
CA LEU A 49 -6.11 -0.11 5.03
C LEU A 49 -5.31 0.63 3.98
N VAL A 50 -4.45 -0.10 3.27
CA VAL A 50 -3.61 0.43 2.21
C VAL A 50 -4.00 -0.23 0.90
N GLN A 51 -4.38 0.57 -0.08
CA GLN A 51 -4.57 0.09 -1.43
C GLN A 51 -3.52 0.74 -2.33
N VAL A 52 -2.77 -0.09 -3.05
CA VAL A 52 -1.75 0.38 -3.98
C VAL A 52 -2.16 -0.01 -5.39
N THR A 53 -2.30 1.00 -6.25
CA THR A 53 -2.48 0.78 -7.68
C THR A 53 -1.12 0.84 -8.36
N LEU A 54 -0.76 -0.19 -9.10
CA LEU A 54 0.55 -0.30 -9.72
C LEU A 54 0.43 -0.98 -11.08
N SER A 55 1.46 -0.79 -11.91
CA SER A 55 1.53 -1.47 -13.19
C SER A 55 1.73 -2.97 -13.01
N ALA A 56 1.10 -3.76 -13.86
CA ALA A 56 1.26 -5.21 -13.88
C ALA A 56 2.71 -5.61 -14.22
N GLY A 57 3.12 -6.77 -13.78
CA GLY A 57 4.40 -7.36 -14.13
C GLY A 57 5.28 -7.79 -12.95
N ARG A 58 4.97 -7.36 -11.73
CA ARG A 58 5.71 -7.84 -10.56
C ARG A 58 5.29 -9.27 -10.23
N ARG A 59 6.25 -10.05 -9.76
CA ARG A 59 6.02 -11.46 -9.44
C ARG A 59 5.56 -11.62 -7.99
N PRO A 60 4.86 -12.72 -7.68
CA PRO A 60 4.38 -12.96 -6.30
C PRO A 60 5.45 -12.81 -5.20
N PRO A 61 6.71 -13.27 -5.36
CA PRO A 61 7.74 -13.04 -4.34
C PRO A 61 8.00 -11.56 -4.05
N GLN A 62 8.03 -10.70 -5.08
CA GLN A 62 8.23 -9.26 -4.89
C GLN A 62 7.07 -8.64 -4.10
N LYS A 63 5.85 -9.08 -4.39
CA LYS A 63 4.66 -8.60 -3.70
C LYS A 63 4.68 -9.01 -2.23
N ARG A 64 5.08 -10.25 -1.93
CA ARG A 64 5.23 -10.70 -0.55
C ARG A 64 6.30 -9.92 0.18
N ASP A 65 7.42 -9.65 -0.46
CA ASP A 65 8.51 -8.85 0.12
C ASP A 65 8.03 -7.43 0.43
N PHE A 66 7.25 -6.83 -0.47
CA PHE A 66 6.66 -5.51 -0.24
C PHE A 66 5.79 -5.51 1.02
N MET A 67 4.88 -6.48 1.13
CA MET A 67 3.97 -6.56 2.29
C MET A 67 4.73 -6.72 3.60
N ALA A 68 5.73 -7.60 3.63
CA ALA A 68 6.56 -7.82 4.81
C ALA A 68 7.39 -6.59 5.16
N ARG A 69 7.98 -5.92 4.15
CA ARG A 69 8.79 -4.73 4.38
C ARG A 69 7.96 -3.55 4.86
N ALA A 70 6.77 -3.38 4.28
CA ALA A 70 5.83 -2.34 4.73
C ALA A 70 5.46 -2.54 6.20
N ALA A 71 5.15 -3.78 6.60
CA ALA A 71 4.82 -4.09 7.99
C ALA A 71 5.98 -3.76 8.92
N ALA A 72 7.21 -4.12 8.54
CA ALA A 72 8.40 -3.86 9.36
C ALA A 72 8.67 -2.37 9.51
N LEU A 73 8.59 -1.60 8.44
CA LEU A 73 8.83 -0.15 8.48
C LEU A 73 7.76 0.58 9.30
N LEU A 74 6.50 0.19 9.17
CA LEU A 74 5.42 0.83 9.92
C LEU A 74 5.43 0.44 11.40
N ALA A 75 5.96 -0.73 11.75
CA ALA A 75 6.16 -1.12 13.14
C ALA A 75 7.21 -0.22 13.82
N GLU A 76 8.24 0.20 13.08
CA GLU A 76 9.26 1.13 13.58
C GLU A 76 8.72 2.56 13.70
N ASN A 77 7.97 3.02 12.69
CA ASN A 77 7.45 4.37 12.63
C ASN A 77 6.17 4.40 11.75
N PRO A 78 5.03 4.71 12.33
CA PRO A 78 4.75 5.30 13.65
C PRO A 78 4.60 4.30 14.81
N GLY A 79 4.90 3.05 14.63
CA GLY A 79 4.68 2.03 15.64
C GLY A 79 3.36 1.29 15.44
N LEU A 80 2.94 1.13 14.18
CA LEU A 80 1.75 0.36 13.84
C LEU A 80 2.02 -1.14 13.99
N GLU A 81 1.20 -1.82 14.79
CA GLU A 81 1.30 -3.27 14.91
C GLU A 81 0.92 -3.94 13.59
N ALA A 82 1.70 -4.95 13.19
CA ALA A 82 1.52 -5.61 11.90
C ALA A 82 0.11 -6.18 11.71
N ARG A 83 -0.53 -6.63 12.77
CA ARG A 83 -1.92 -7.15 12.74
C ARG A 83 -2.94 -6.12 12.26
N ASN A 84 -2.62 -4.84 12.37
CA ASN A 84 -3.50 -3.74 11.97
C ASN A 84 -3.23 -3.23 10.56
N LEU A 85 -2.28 -3.80 9.85
CA LEU A 85 -1.95 -3.38 8.49
C LEU A 85 -2.63 -4.30 7.47
N PHE A 86 -3.55 -3.74 6.72
CA PHE A 86 -4.26 -4.42 5.64
C PHE A 86 -3.74 -3.84 4.31
N ILE A 87 -3.26 -4.69 3.41
CA ILE A 87 -2.72 -4.25 2.12
C ILE A 87 -3.45 -4.96 0.99
N ASN A 88 -3.83 -4.20 -0.01
CA ASN A 88 -4.40 -4.70 -1.25
C ASN A 88 -3.70 -4.05 -2.44
N LEU A 89 -3.30 -4.86 -3.42
CA LEU A 89 -2.65 -4.40 -4.63
C LEU A 89 -3.62 -4.50 -5.79
N VAL A 90 -3.74 -3.41 -6.56
CA VAL A 90 -4.56 -3.34 -7.77
C VAL A 90 -3.64 -3.15 -8.95
N GLU A 91 -3.53 -4.16 -9.80
CA GLU A 91 -2.68 -4.10 -10.98
C GLU A 91 -3.42 -3.54 -12.18
N VAL A 92 -2.75 -2.66 -12.92
CA VAL A 92 -3.28 -2.08 -14.15
C VAL A 92 -2.29 -2.27 -15.29
N ALA A 93 -2.80 -2.29 -16.50
CA ALA A 93 -1.94 -2.32 -17.70
C ALA A 93 -1.22 -0.98 -17.86
N TRP A 94 -0.05 -1.01 -18.51
CA TRP A 94 0.80 0.17 -18.65
C TRP A 94 0.11 1.31 -19.39
N GLU A 95 -0.72 1.00 -20.39
CA GLU A 95 -1.48 2.00 -21.16
C GLU A 95 -2.59 2.68 -20.35
N ASN A 96 -2.86 2.23 -19.13
CA ASN A 96 -3.93 2.78 -18.27
C ASN A 96 -3.48 3.99 -17.46
N TRP A 97 -2.23 4.42 -17.61
CA TRP A 97 -1.69 5.55 -16.86
C TRP A 97 -1.66 6.82 -17.69
N SER A 98 -2.11 7.91 -17.08
CA SER A 98 -1.76 9.27 -17.49
C SER A 98 -1.33 10.02 -16.23
N PHE A 99 -0.09 10.45 -16.19
CA PHE A 99 0.48 11.17 -15.05
C PHE A 99 0.26 12.68 -15.16
N GLY A 100 -0.47 13.11 -16.14
CA GLY A 100 -0.79 14.50 -16.37
C GLY A 100 -0.79 14.87 -17.85
N GLU A 101 -1.28 16.04 -18.17
CA GLU A 101 -1.35 16.61 -19.51
C GLU A 101 -2.18 15.78 -20.52
N GLY A 102 -2.95 14.81 -20.02
CA GLY A 102 -3.80 13.95 -20.85
C GLY A 102 -3.01 13.02 -21.76
N LYS A 103 -1.77 12.71 -21.42
CA LYS A 103 -0.90 11.83 -22.22
C LYS A 103 -0.66 10.51 -21.51
N ALA A 104 -0.54 9.45 -22.31
CA ALA A 104 -0.20 8.11 -21.80
C ALA A 104 1.31 7.93 -21.89
N GLN A 105 2.04 8.32 -20.83
CA GLN A 105 3.49 8.38 -20.82
C GLN A 105 4.16 7.02 -20.97
N TYR A 106 3.47 5.93 -20.65
CA TYR A 106 4.03 4.57 -20.71
C TYR A 106 3.73 3.85 -22.05
N THR A 107 3.25 4.57 -23.04
CA THR A 107 2.97 3.96 -24.36
C THR A 107 3.65 4.69 -25.53
#